data_6dc9ef92d0119250bdfbbf7a1e980685
#
_entry.id   6dc9ef92d0119250bdfbbf7a1e980685
#
_cell.length_a   1.000
_cell.length_b   1.000
_cell.length_c   1.000
_cell.angle_alpha   90.00
_cell.angle_beta   90.00
_cell.angle_gamma   90.00
#
_symmetry.space_group_name_H-M   'P 1'
#
loop_
_entity.id
_entity.type
_entity.pdbx_description
1 polymer ?
#
loop_
_entity_poly.entity_id
_entity_poly.type
_entity_poly.pdbx_seq_one_letter_code
_entity_poly.pdbx_strand_id
1 'polypeptide(L)'
;MINNIPVTVVIPIKNEEKTLGKCLELLEEFDEVIVVDSSSTDKSPEIVKHFNRTYVNFVWNGLFPKKRNWTLRNVKFKNEWVLFLDADEFVTDKFKQELAVVISNTNCIGFWINYQNEFMGKLMKHGAPMKKLPLFKVGSGEYEYIPEKSWSKLDMEIHEHPVLKGDIGQINSPIIHRDFRGLTHYIQKHNEYSSWEAHHYQEKKDHSGELTYQQRIKYKLIDSWALGPLYFCYCYIFRGGFLEGKEGFMWAAYKMQYFFNVKAKLEEIRMQDDHE
;
A
#
# COMPACT_ATOMS: atom_id res chain seq x y z
N MET A 1 25.41 -2.22 -15.98
CA MET A 1 24.18 -1.43 -15.72
C MET A 1 23.10 -2.05 -16.59
N ILE A 2 21.97 -2.40 -16.01
CA ILE A 2 20.83 -2.95 -16.76
C ILE A 2 20.16 -1.75 -17.41
N ASN A 3 20.43 -1.55 -18.70
CA ASN A 3 19.80 -0.48 -19.46
C ASN A 3 18.47 -1.03 -19.99
N ASN A 4 17.37 -0.62 -19.40
CA ASN A 4 16.01 -0.91 -19.83
C ASN A 4 15.36 -2.16 -19.18
N ILE A 5 14.74 -1.99 -18.03
CA ILE A 5 13.93 -3.01 -17.36
C ILE A 5 12.53 -3.03 -18.02
N PRO A 6 12.11 -4.15 -18.64
CA PRO A 6 10.87 -4.22 -19.42
C PRO A 6 9.63 -4.33 -18.49
N VAL A 7 9.42 -3.31 -17.69
CA VAL A 7 8.31 -3.15 -16.75
C VAL A 7 7.72 -1.76 -16.93
N THR A 8 6.40 -1.66 -16.97
CA THR A 8 5.69 -0.40 -16.85
C THR A 8 5.47 -0.08 -15.37
N VAL A 9 6.06 1.01 -14.89
CA VAL A 9 5.82 1.49 -13.53
C VAL A 9 4.64 2.47 -13.55
N VAL A 10 3.63 2.23 -12.72
CA VAL A 10 2.48 3.11 -12.54
C VAL A 10 2.56 3.76 -11.17
N ILE A 11 2.55 5.10 -11.15
CA ILE A 11 2.63 5.89 -9.91
C ILE A 11 1.30 6.64 -9.74
N PRO A 12 0.38 6.16 -8.88
CA PRO A 12 -0.80 6.90 -8.52
C PRO A 12 -0.45 8.04 -7.56
N ILE A 13 -0.80 9.27 -7.89
CA ILE A 13 -0.47 10.44 -7.07
C ILE A 13 -1.70 11.30 -6.73
N LYS A 14 -1.55 12.08 -5.64
CA LYS A 14 -2.34 13.26 -5.32
C LYS A 14 -1.55 14.14 -4.35
N ASN A 15 -1.04 15.28 -4.82
CA ASN A 15 -0.26 16.23 -4.02
C ASN A 15 1.02 15.60 -3.42
N GLU A 16 1.89 15.07 -4.28
CA GLU A 16 3.12 14.36 -3.91
C GLU A 16 4.41 15.12 -4.29
N GLU A 17 4.36 16.46 -4.37
CA GLU A 17 5.51 17.30 -4.79
C GLU A 17 6.80 17.04 -4.00
N LYS A 18 6.70 16.56 -2.74
CA LYS A 18 7.85 16.37 -1.84
C LYS A 18 8.65 15.10 -2.15
N THR A 19 8.00 14.06 -2.64
CA THR A 19 8.56 12.71 -2.80
C THR A 19 8.70 12.30 -4.26
N LEU A 20 7.80 12.76 -5.12
CA LEU A 20 7.68 12.35 -6.51
C LEU A 20 8.97 12.52 -7.32
N GLY A 21 9.66 13.67 -7.19
CA GLY A 21 10.92 13.92 -7.92
C GLY A 21 11.96 12.84 -7.63
N LYS A 22 12.17 12.53 -6.35
CA LYS A 22 13.10 11.48 -5.93
C LYS A 22 12.67 10.09 -6.39
N CYS A 23 11.37 9.79 -6.37
CA CYS A 23 10.83 8.54 -6.90
C CYS A 23 11.15 8.39 -8.40
N LEU A 24 10.89 9.42 -9.19
CA LEU A 24 11.12 9.41 -10.64
C LEU A 24 12.59 9.28 -11.04
N GLU A 25 13.53 9.91 -10.28
CA GLU A 25 14.97 9.75 -10.48
C GLU A 25 15.41 8.28 -10.40
N LEU A 26 14.85 7.50 -9.47
CA LEU A 26 15.21 6.10 -9.26
C LEU A 26 14.64 5.17 -10.32
N LEU A 27 13.75 5.67 -11.19
CA LEU A 27 13.05 4.89 -12.21
C LEU A 27 13.58 5.10 -13.63
N GLU A 28 14.75 5.71 -13.78
CA GLU A 28 15.34 5.97 -15.12
C GLU A 28 15.61 4.70 -15.93
N GLU A 29 15.91 3.59 -15.26
CA GLU A 29 16.20 2.31 -15.89
C GLU A 29 14.95 1.52 -16.34
N PHE A 30 13.74 1.99 -15.98
CA PHE A 30 12.50 1.34 -16.38
C PHE A 30 12.04 1.81 -17.77
N ASP A 31 11.57 0.87 -18.57
CA ASP A 31 11.20 1.11 -19.97
C ASP A 31 10.00 2.07 -20.11
N GLU A 32 9.09 2.05 -19.15
CA GLU A 32 7.93 2.95 -19.13
C GLU A 32 7.58 3.37 -17.70
N VAL A 33 7.32 4.66 -17.51
CA VAL A 33 6.80 5.22 -16.26
C VAL A 33 5.59 6.08 -16.55
N ILE A 34 4.46 5.73 -15.96
CA ILE A 34 3.17 6.42 -16.09
C ILE A 34 2.76 6.97 -14.73
N VAL A 35 2.53 8.28 -14.66
CA VAL A 35 2.02 8.93 -13.46
C VAL A 35 0.54 9.20 -13.63
N VAL A 36 -0.28 8.66 -12.71
CA VAL A 36 -1.74 8.80 -12.71
C VAL A 36 -2.15 9.73 -11.58
N ASP A 37 -2.54 10.93 -11.94
CA ASP A 37 -2.78 12.03 -11.01
C ASP A 37 -4.28 12.27 -10.78
N SER A 38 -4.70 12.34 -9.52
CA SER A 38 -6.05 12.72 -9.10
C SER A 38 -6.20 14.25 -8.98
N SER A 39 -5.83 14.98 -10.05
CA SER A 39 -5.96 16.44 -10.11
C SER A 39 -5.22 17.14 -8.96
N SER A 40 -3.93 16.90 -8.84
CA SER A 40 -3.05 17.56 -7.85
C SER A 40 -3.10 19.09 -8.04
N THR A 41 -2.99 19.80 -6.92
CA THR A 41 -3.02 21.27 -6.84
C THR A 41 -1.66 21.87 -6.45
N ASP A 42 -0.68 21.00 -6.17
CA ASP A 42 0.71 21.34 -5.90
C ASP A 42 1.58 21.24 -7.17
N LYS A 43 2.90 21.21 -7.02
CA LYS A 43 3.85 21.13 -8.14
C LYS A 43 4.03 19.73 -8.73
N SER A 44 3.21 18.74 -8.34
CA SER A 44 3.34 17.37 -8.86
C SER A 44 3.25 17.30 -10.39
N PRO A 45 2.30 17.98 -11.08
CA PRO A 45 2.24 17.95 -12.55
C PRO A 45 3.49 18.53 -13.24
N GLU A 46 4.06 19.62 -12.70
CA GLU A 46 5.29 20.23 -13.22
C GLU A 46 6.49 19.29 -13.07
N ILE A 47 6.57 18.55 -11.95
CA ILE A 47 7.62 17.55 -11.71
C ILE A 47 7.53 16.44 -12.76
N VAL A 48 6.33 15.89 -13.02
CA VAL A 48 6.15 14.85 -14.05
C VAL A 48 6.62 15.34 -15.42
N LYS A 49 6.27 16.57 -15.78
CA LYS A 49 6.69 17.21 -17.04
C LYS A 49 8.21 17.39 -17.10
N HIS A 50 8.85 17.79 -15.99
CA HIS A 50 10.31 17.95 -15.93
C HIS A 50 11.05 16.64 -16.22
N PHE A 51 10.54 15.52 -15.69
CA PHE A 51 11.11 14.18 -15.95
C PHE A 51 10.68 13.57 -17.28
N ASN A 52 9.89 14.27 -18.09
CA ASN A 52 9.36 13.80 -19.39
C ASN A 52 8.69 12.42 -19.28
N ARG A 53 7.89 12.22 -18.23
CA ARG A 53 7.13 10.98 -18.00
C ARG A 53 5.69 11.12 -18.50
N THR A 54 5.07 9.98 -18.82
CA THR A 54 3.67 9.95 -19.23
C THR A 54 2.78 10.39 -18.07
N TYR A 55 1.95 11.42 -18.32
CA TYR A 55 1.00 11.96 -17.35
C TYR A 55 -0.42 11.61 -17.76
N VAL A 56 -1.17 11.03 -16.83
CA VAL A 56 -2.57 10.67 -17.00
C VAL A 56 -3.38 11.33 -15.90
N ASN A 57 -4.35 12.18 -16.27
CA ASN A 57 -5.25 12.78 -15.30
C ASN A 57 -6.41 11.82 -15.02
N PHE A 58 -6.62 11.51 -13.75
CA PHE A 58 -7.73 10.68 -13.27
C PHE A 58 -8.73 11.54 -12.50
N VAL A 59 -9.94 11.62 -12.99
CA VAL A 59 -11.05 12.31 -12.29
C VAL A 59 -11.98 11.24 -11.73
N TRP A 60 -11.97 11.09 -10.40
CA TRP A 60 -12.84 10.14 -9.72
C TRP A 60 -14.27 10.66 -9.62
N ASN A 61 -15.22 9.84 -10.00
CA ASN A 61 -16.66 10.14 -9.96
C ASN A 61 -17.36 9.64 -8.68
N GLY A 62 -16.59 9.17 -7.68
CA GLY A 62 -17.12 8.61 -6.44
C GLY A 62 -17.52 7.12 -6.52
N LEU A 63 -17.35 6.49 -7.68
CA LEU A 63 -17.75 5.11 -7.94
C LEU A 63 -16.53 4.22 -8.30
N PHE A 64 -16.73 2.92 -8.26
CA PHE A 64 -15.78 1.95 -8.81
C PHE A 64 -15.76 2.02 -10.36
N PRO A 65 -14.62 1.87 -11.01
CA PRO A 65 -13.31 1.53 -10.44
C PRO A 65 -12.59 2.74 -9.82
N LYS A 66 -11.85 2.49 -8.75
CA LYS A 66 -10.90 3.44 -8.18
C LYS A 66 -9.63 3.52 -9.05
N LYS A 67 -8.68 4.37 -8.67
CA LYS A 67 -7.53 4.77 -9.50
C LYS A 67 -6.72 3.62 -10.09
N ARG A 68 -6.35 2.60 -9.29
CA ARG A 68 -5.51 1.48 -9.79
C ARG A 68 -6.28 0.61 -10.78
N ASN A 69 -7.50 0.19 -10.45
CA ASN A 69 -8.34 -0.60 -11.37
C ASN A 69 -8.76 0.22 -12.61
N TRP A 70 -9.05 1.51 -12.44
CA TRP A 70 -9.32 2.38 -13.58
C TRP A 70 -8.13 2.43 -14.54
N THR A 71 -6.90 2.54 -13.99
CA THR A 71 -5.68 2.57 -14.78
C THR A 71 -5.48 1.25 -15.55
N LEU A 72 -5.68 0.11 -14.89
CA LEU A 72 -5.58 -1.21 -15.55
C LEU A 72 -6.56 -1.36 -16.72
N ARG A 73 -7.74 -0.74 -16.64
CA ARG A 73 -8.79 -0.85 -17.67
C ARG A 73 -8.69 0.18 -18.79
N ASN A 74 -8.11 1.35 -18.54
CA ASN A 74 -8.19 2.49 -19.45
C ASN A 74 -6.84 2.93 -20.01
N VAL A 75 -5.72 2.50 -19.43
CA VAL A 75 -4.39 2.88 -19.87
C VAL A 75 -3.74 1.71 -20.61
N LYS A 76 -3.16 2.00 -21.79
CA LYS A 76 -2.40 1.00 -22.55
C LYS A 76 -0.97 0.95 -22.03
N PHE A 77 -0.53 -0.23 -21.63
CA PHE A 77 0.83 -0.49 -21.16
C PHE A 77 1.72 -0.99 -22.31
N LYS A 78 2.97 -0.54 -22.33
CA LYS A 78 3.98 -0.97 -23.30
C LYS A 78 4.48 -2.39 -23.00
N ASN A 79 4.58 -2.73 -21.69
CA ASN A 79 5.21 -3.96 -21.22
C ASN A 79 4.18 -4.99 -20.71
N GLU A 80 4.59 -6.26 -20.71
CA GLU A 80 3.81 -7.36 -20.12
C GLU A 80 3.66 -7.22 -18.60
N TRP A 81 4.67 -6.64 -17.93
CA TRP A 81 4.70 -6.47 -16.49
C TRP A 81 4.33 -5.05 -16.08
N VAL A 82 3.48 -4.94 -15.08
CA VAL A 82 3.14 -3.67 -14.42
C VAL A 82 3.57 -3.71 -12.96
N LEU A 83 4.20 -2.63 -12.51
CA LEU A 83 4.56 -2.38 -11.11
C LEU A 83 3.82 -1.13 -10.62
N PHE A 84 2.89 -1.29 -9.68
CA PHE A 84 2.30 -0.15 -8.97
C PHE A 84 3.22 0.28 -7.84
N LEU A 85 3.63 1.54 -7.85
CA LEU A 85 4.56 2.12 -6.90
C LEU A 85 3.99 3.44 -6.36
N ASP A 86 3.91 3.58 -5.03
CA ASP A 86 3.49 4.84 -4.44
C ASP A 86 4.65 5.87 -4.53
N ALA A 87 4.36 7.18 -4.60
CA ALA A 87 5.38 8.22 -4.81
C ALA A 87 6.41 8.34 -3.66
N ASP A 88 6.12 7.74 -2.51
CA ASP A 88 7.00 7.64 -1.33
C ASP A 88 7.71 6.28 -1.21
N GLU A 89 7.62 5.44 -2.24
CA GLU A 89 8.29 4.15 -2.36
C GLU A 89 9.49 4.26 -3.30
N PHE A 90 10.66 3.89 -2.81
CA PHE A 90 11.94 4.04 -3.51
C PHE A 90 12.58 2.70 -3.81
N VAL A 91 12.71 2.39 -5.09
CA VAL A 91 13.40 1.17 -5.54
C VAL A 91 14.90 1.27 -5.26
N THR A 92 15.51 0.12 -4.91
CA THR A 92 16.96 0.01 -4.71
C THR A 92 17.62 -0.65 -5.91
N ASP A 93 18.93 -0.46 -6.10
CA ASP A 93 19.66 -1.14 -7.18
C ASP A 93 19.61 -2.66 -7.04
N LYS A 94 19.62 -3.17 -5.80
CA LYS A 94 19.45 -4.61 -5.53
C LYS A 94 18.08 -5.09 -5.97
N PHE A 95 17.02 -4.31 -5.69
CA PHE A 95 15.66 -4.63 -6.16
C PHE A 95 15.59 -4.64 -7.68
N LYS A 96 16.14 -3.64 -8.37
CA LYS A 96 16.14 -3.56 -9.84
C LYS A 96 16.86 -4.75 -10.48
N GLN A 97 18.02 -5.16 -9.91
CA GLN A 97 18.78 -6.32 -10.37
C GLN A 97 18.01 -7.62 -10.18
N GLU A 98 17.43 -7.85 -9.00
CA GLU A 98 16.63 -9.07 -8.74
C GLU A 98 15.37 -9.09 -9.61
N LEU A 99 14.67 -7.95 -9.75
CA LEU A 99 13.51 -7.79 -10.61
C LEU A 99 13.81 -8.22 -12.06
N ALA A 100 14.86 -7.67 -12.65
CA ALA A 100 15.24 -7.98 -14.03
C ALA A 100 15.53 -9.49 -14.24
N VAL A 101 16.14 -10.14 -13.26
CA VAL A 101 16.41 -11.59 -13.31
C VAL A 101 15.12 -12.39 -13.18
N VAL A 102 14.26 -12.08 -12.22
CA VAL A 102 13.07 -12.91 -11.96
C VAL A 102 12.02 -12.80 -13.08
N ILE A 103 11.87 -11.63 -13.71
CA ILE A 103 10.89 -11.46 -14.80
C ILE A 103 11.35 -12.07 -16.14
N SER A 104 12.66 -12.28 -16.32
CA SER A 104 13.21 -12.77 -17.60
C SER A 104 12.95 -14.27 -17.84
N ASN A 105 12.76 -15.06 -16.79
CA ASN A 105 12.54 -16.51 -16.90
C ASN A 105 11.66 -17.02 -15.75
N THR A 106 10.35 -16.79 -15.85
CA THR A 106 9.41 -17.18 -14.81
C THR A 106 8.05 -17.59 -15.37
N ASN A 107 7.44 -18.59 -14.74
CA ASN A 107 6.02 -18.95 -14.93
C ASN A 107 5.09 -18.19 -13.99
N CYS A 108 5.63 -17.45 -13.03
CA CYS A 108 4.83 -16.65 -12.12
C CYS A 108 4.13 -15.52 -12.89
N ILE A 109 2.96 -15.13 -12.38
CA ILE A 109 2.16 -14.02 -12.92
C ILE A 109 2.22 -12.77 -12.03
N GLY A 110 2.83 -12.87 -10.86
CA GLY A 110 3.02 -11.75 -9.93
C GLY A 110 4.07 -12.08 -8.88
N PHE A 111 4.50 -11.05 -8.15
CA PHE A 111 5.53 -11.19 -7.13
C PHE A 111 5.20 -10.41 -5.87
N TRP A 112 5.23 -11.09 -4.72
CA TRP A 112 5.29 -10.44 -3.43
C TRP A 112 6.63 -9.71 -3.28
N ILE A 113 6.58 -8.47 -2.80
CA ILE A 113 7.74 -7.63 -2.59
C ILE A 113 7.80 -7.24 -1.12
N ASN A 114 9.00 -7.34 -0.53
CA ASN A 114 9.26 -6.85 0.81
C ASN A 114 9.40 -5.33 0.81
N TYR A 115 8.93 -4.69 1.88
CA TYR A 115 9.10 -3.25 2.09
C TYR A 115 9.84 -3.00 3.39
N GLN A 116 10.75 -2.04 3.35
CA GLN A 116 11.44 -1.54 4.53
C GLN A 116 10.97 -0.13 4.82
N ASN A 117 10.25 0.03 5.94
CA ASN A 117 9.68 1.31 6.32
C ASN A 117 10.70 2.23 6.98
N GLU A 118 10.66 3.52 6.66
CA GLU A 118 11.30 4.56 7.44
C GLU A 118 10.33 5.07 8.51
N PHE A 119 10.81 5.16 9.75
CA PHE A 119 10.04 5.73 10.85
C PHE A 119 10.93 6.66 11.68
N MET A 120 10.52 7.89 11.85
CA MET A 120 11.27 8.93 12.58
C MET A 120 12.73 9.09 12.11
N GLY A 121 12.94 9.02 10.78
CA GLY A 121 14.29 9.18 10.16
C GLY A 121 15.15 7.91 10.18
N LYS A 122 14.64 6.79 10.70
CA LYS A 122 15.35 5.51 10.76
C LYS A 122 14.70 4.47 9.86
N LEU A 123 15.50 3.80 9.02
CA LEU A 123 15.08 2.61 8.29
C LEU A 123 14.95 1.42 9.25
N MET A 124 13.72 0.95 9.42
CA MET A 124 13.40 -0.15 10.34
C MET A 124 13.77 -1.48 9.71
N LYS A 125 14.64 -2.25 10.36
CA LYS A 125 15.01 -3.61 9.94
C LYS A 125 14.15 -4.66 10.62
N HIS A 126 13.63 -4.34 11.79
CA HIS A 126 12.87 -5.22 12.67
C HIS A 126 11.50 -4.61 12.98
N GLY A 127 10.64 -5.34 13.65
CA GLY A 127 9.28 -4.92 13.97
C GLY A 127 8.24 -5.57 13.05
N ALA A 128 7.39 -4.80 12.42
CA ALA A 128 6.35 -5.33 11.52
C ALA A 128 6.85 -5.38 10.08
N PRO A 129 7.09 -6.55 9.49
CA PRO A 129 7.43 -6.66 8.08
C PRO A 129 6.21 -6.27 7.24
N MET A 130 6.45 -5.50 6.21
CA MET A 130 5.42 -5.14 5.23
C MET A 130 5.73 -5.85 3.91
N LYS A 131 4.70 -6.48 3.35
CA LYS A 131 4.75 -7.08 2.01
C LYS A 131 3.54 -6.59 1.23
N LYS A 132 3.77 -6.28 -0.03
CA LYS A 132 2.71 -5.98 -1.00
C LYS A 132 2.86 -6.89 -2.23
N LEU A 133 1.83 -6.97 -3.04
CA LEU A 133 1.81 -7.68 -4.33
C LEU A 133 1.62 -6.67 -5.48
N PRO A 134 2.56 -5.73 -5.70
CA PRO A 134 2.37 -4.63 -6.65
C PRO A 134 2.85 -4.94 -8.06
N LEU A 135 3.61 -6.02 -8.26
CA LEU A 135 4.19 -6.45 -9.52
C LEU A 135 3.43 -7.66 -10.06
N PHE A 136 2.83 -7.52 -11.23
CA PHE A 136 2.11 -8.62 -11.89
C PHE A 136 1.99 -8.41 -13.39
N LYS A 137 1.63 -9.49 -14.12
CA LYS A 137 1.40 -9.42 -15.57
C LYS A 137 0.08 -8.72 -15.86
N VAL A 138 0.10 -7.83 -16.84
CA VAL A 138 -1.09 -7.13 -17.33
C VAL A 138 -2.14 -8.15 -17.78
N GLY A 139 -3.38 -7.98 -17.33
CA GLY A 139 -4.49 -8.89 -17.63
C GLY A 139 -4.56 -10.16 -16.76
N SER A 140 -3.63 -10.36 -15.80
CA SER A 140 -3.68 -11.53 -14.89
C SER A 140 -4.65 -11.35 -13.72
N GLY A 141 -5.13 -10.15 -13.47
CA GLY A 141 -6.09 -9.81 -12.42
C GLY A 141 -6.22 -8.32 -12.18
N GLU A 142 -7.03 -7.97 -11.20
CA GLU A 142 -7.31 -6.60 -10.76
C GLU A 142 -7.27 -6.53 -9.24
N TYR A 143 -7.22 -5.32 -8.69
CA TYR A 143 -7.36 -5.11 -7.25
C TYR A 143 -8.77 -5.51 -6.80
N GLU A 144 -8.85 -6.09 -5.61
CA GLU A 144 -10.11 -6.53 -4.99
C GLU A 144 -11.15 -5.39 -5.03
N TYR A 145 -12.38 -5.74 -5.42
CA TYR A 145 -13.50 -4.82 -5.28
C TYR A 145 -14.02 -4.87 -3.84
N ILE A 146 -13.89 -3.77 -3.14
CA ILE A 146 -14.53 -3.59 -1.83
C ILE A 146 -15.70 -2.65 -2.03
N PRO A 147 -16.95 -3.09 -1.82
CA PRO A 147 -18.10 -2.20 -1.87
C PRO A 147 -17.98 -1.21 -0.70
N GLU A 148 -17.61 0.02 -1.01
CA GLU A 148 -17.57 1.11 -0.06
C GLU A 148 -18.84 1.94 -0.25
N LYS A 149 -19.66 2.01 0.79
CA LYS A 149 -20.81 2.91 0.85
C LYS A 149 -20.31 4.36 0.99
N SER A 150 -21.22 5.29 1.11
CA SER A 150 -20.98 6.74 1.18
C SER A 150 -19.97 7.23 2.26
N TRP A 151 -19.47 6.34 3.12
CA TRP A 151 -18.52 6.67 4.19
C TRP A 151 -17.06 6.80 3.73
N SER A 152 -16.67 6.16 2.61
CA SER A 152 -15.31 6.30 2.07
C SER A 152 -15.23 7.40 1.02
N LYS A 153 -14.31 8.36 1.22
CA LYS A 153 -14.01 9.44 0.28
C LYS A 153 -12.66 9.23 -0.44
N LEU A 154 -12.14 8.00 -0.40
CA LEU A 154 -10.82 7.68 -0.91
C LEU A 154 -10.92 7.24 -2.38
N ASP A 155 -10.18 7.91 -3.25
CA ASP A 155 -10.14 7.67 -4.69
C ASP A 155 -9.18 6.55 -5.10
N MET A 156 -8.50 5.94 -4.13
CA MET A 156 -7.51 4.89 -4.31
C MET A 156 -7.87 3.67 -3.45
N GLU A 157 -7.55 2.51 -3.94
CA GLU A 157 -7.67 1.25 -3.23
C GLU A 157 -6.74 1.23 -2.01
N ILE A 158 -7.28 1.04 -0.80
CA ILE A 158 -6.54 0.95 0.45
C ILE A 158 -6.68 -0.44 1.04
N HIS A 159 -5.55 -1.03 1.44
CA HIS A 159 -5.48 -2.40 1.97
C HIS A 159 -5.97 -3.49 1.01
N GLU A 160 -6.22 -3.17 -0.25
CA GLU A 160 -6.60 -4.11 -1.29
C GLU A 160 -5.37 -4.74 -1.92
N HIS A 161 -5.48 -6.01 -2.23
CA HIS A 161 -4.44 -6.73 -2.98
C HIS A 161 -4.98 -7.12 -4.34
N PRO A 162 -4.15 -7.16 -5.39
CA PRO A 162 -4.59 -7.70 -6.66
C PRO A 162 -4.96 -9.18 -6.50
N VAL A 163 -6.12 -9.55 -7.02
CA VAL A 163 -6.59 -10.94 -7.09
C VAL A 163 -6.09 -11.52 -8.39
N LEU A 164 -5.03 -12.31 -8.32
CA LEU A 164 -4.35 -12.90 -9.48
C LEU A 164 -4.71 -14.39 -9.61
N LYS A 165 -4.79 -14.87 -10.86
CA LYS A 165 -5.10 -16.27 -11.18
C LYS A 165 -3.87 -16.97 -11.76
N GLY A 166 -2.99 -17.51 -10.91
CA GLY A 166 -1.78 -18.23 -11.27
C GLY A 166 -0.72 -18.20 -10.17
N ASP A 167 0.47 -18.67 -10.49
CA ASP A 167 1.56 -18.78 -9.52
C ASP A 167 2.14 -17.40 -9.17
N ILE A 168 2.43 -17.20 -7.89
CA ILE A 168 2.97 -15.95 -7.35
C ILE A 168 4.33 -16.22 -6.71
N GLY A 169 5.34 -15.50 -7.18
CA GLY A 169 6.71 -15.56 -6.66
C GLY A 169 6.98 -14.56 -5.54
N GLN A 170 8.26 -14.44 -5.18
CA GLN A 170 8.74 -13.51 -4.15
C GLN A 170 10.01 -12.82 -4.63
N ILE A 171 10.07 -11.49 -4.48
CA ILE A 171 11.29 -10.68 -4.57
C ILE A 171 11.75 -10.37 -3.15
N ASN A 172 13.00 -10.69 -2.82
CA ASN A 172 13.54 -10.57 -1.47
C ASN A 172 14.17 -9.20 -1.19
N SER A 173 14.75 -8.57 -2.22
CA SER A 173 15.30 -7.21 -2.11
C SER A 173 14.17 -6.22 -1.85
N PRO A 174 14.26 -5.42 -0.77
CA PRO A 174 13.16 -4.54 -0.39
C PRO A 174 13.09 -3.27 -1.24
N ILE A 175 11.85 -2.76 -1.36
CA ILE A 175 11.58 -1.35 -1.69
C ILE A 175 11.60 -0.56 -0.38
N ILE A 176 12.16 0.65 -0.40
CA ILE A 176 12.18 1.55 0.76
C ILE A 176 10.91 2.38 0.77
N HIS A 177 10.16 2.34 1.85
CA HIS A 177 8.93 3.13 2.01
C HIS A 177 9.16 4.28 3.01
N ARG A 178 9.09 5.52 2.53
CA ARG A 178 9.39 6.75 3.28
C ARG A 178 8.17 7.63 3.45
N ASP A 179 7.13 7.08 4.07
CA ASP A 179 5.86 7.79 4.32
C ASP A 179 5.91 8.69 5.57
N PHE A 180 7.03 8.78 6.26
CA PHE A 180 7.09 9.53 7.50
C PHE A 180 7.20 11.05 7.23
N ARG A 181 6.05 11.74 7.28
CA ARG A 181 5.91 13.20 7.13
C ARG A 181 5.76 13.91 8.50
N GLY A 182 6.25 13.28 9.58
CA GLY A 182 6.10 13.73 10.97
C GLY A 182 4.99 13.01 11.71
N LEU A 183 5.08 13.04 13.06
CA LEU A 183 4.14 12.30 13.94
C LEU A 183 2.70 12.77 13.79
N THR A 184 2.46 14.08 13.64
CA THR A 184 1.11 14.63 13.47
C THR A 184 0.44 14.00 12.24
N HIS A 185 1.11 13.99 11.09
CA HIS A 185 0.61 13.39 9.87
C HIS A 185 0.40 11.88 10.04
N TYR A 186 1.38 11.19 10.65
CA TYR A 186 1.30 9.76 10.91
C TYR A 186 0.07 9.40 11.75
N ILE A 187 -0.17 10.14 12.84
CA ILE A 187 -1.32 9.91 13.75
C ILE A 187 -2.65 10.18 13.02
N GLN A 188 -2.76 11.29 12.29
CA GLN A 188 -3.95 11.63 11.52
C GLN A 188 -4.28 10.55 10.48
N LYS A 189 -3.30 10.13 9.67
CA LYS A 189 -3.44 9.08 8.66
C LYS A 189 -3.90 7.76 9.28
N HIS A 190 -3.30 7.34 10.42
CA HIS A 190 -3.68 6.11 11.10
C HIS A 190 -5.05 6.23 11.81
N ASN A 191 -5.45 7.43 12.20
CA ASN A 191 -6.80 7.65 12.69
C ASN A 191 -7.85 7.44 11.58
N GLU A 192 -7.63 7.96 10.38
CA GLU A 192 -8.50 7.74 9.22
C GLU A 192 -8.53 6.25 8.83
N TYR A 193 -7.39 5.60 8.77
CA TYR A 193 -7.30 4.16 8.48
C TYR A 193 -8.02 3.30 9.53
N SER A 194 -7.97 3.68 10.82
CA SER A 194 -8.71 2.96 11.85
C SER A 194 -10.22 3.13 11.72
N SER A 195 -10.71 4.28 11.24
CA SER A 195 -12.12 4.48 10.90
C SER A 195 -12.53 3.58 9.72
N TRP A 196 -11.72 3.60 8.66
CA TRP A 196 -11.96 2.75 7.49
C TRP A 196 -12.02 1.26 7.87
N GLU A 197 -11.05 0.77 8.65
CA GLU A 197 -10.99 -0.63 9.11
C GLU A 197 -12.20 -1.02 9.96
N ALA A 198 -12.69 -0.12 10.83
CA ALA A 198 -13.85 -0.38 11.66
C ALA A 198 -15.13 -0.53 10.81
N HIS A 199 -15.39 0.39 9.88
CA HIS A 199 -16.53 0.29 8.99
C HIS A 199 -16.44 -0.95 8.08
N HIS A 200 -15.26 -1.22 7.51
CA HIS A 200 -15.05 -2.38 6.67
C HIS A 200 -15.28 -3.71 7.41
N TYR A 201 -14.84 -3.79 8.68
CA TYR A 201 -15.11 -4.96 9.52
C TYR A 201 -16.60 -5.16 9.77
N GLN A 202 -17.35 -4.10 10.08
CA GLN A 202 -18.78 -4.16 10.33
C GLN A 202 -19.53 -4.66 9.08
N GLU A 203 -19.22 -4.12 7.91
CA GLU A 203 -19.83 -4.56 6.65
C GLU A 203 -19.51 -6.03 6.30
N LYS A 204 -18.24 -6.47 6.53
CA LYS A 204 -17.85 -7.87 6.26
C LYS A 204 -18.45 -8.87 7.24
N LYS A 205 -18.78 -8.47 8.46
CA LYS A 205 -19.46 -9.31 9.45
C LYS A 205 -20.86 -9.71 8.95
N ASP A 206 -21.52 -8.79 8.26
CA ASP A 206 -22.86 -9.00 7.70
C ASP A 206 -22.84 -9.80 6.38
N HIS A 207 -21.67 -9.84 5.70
CA HIS A 207 -21.47 -10.53 4.43
C HIS A 207 -20.34 -11.55 4.56
N SER A 208 -20.63 -12.76 5.01
CA SER A 208 -19.67 -13.87 5.21
C SER A 208 -19.10 -14.42 3.89
N GLY A 209 -18.39 -13.56 3.13
CA GLY A 209 -17.61 -13.95 1.97
C GLY A 209 -16.36 -14.75 2.35
N GLU A 210 -15.70 -15.38 1.38
CA GLU A 210 -14.52 -16.21 1.56
C GLU A 210 -13.33 -15.40 2.13
N LEU A 211 -13.13 -15.49 3.45
CA LEU A 211 -11.98 -14.90 4.12
C LEU A 211 -10.78 -15.85 4.06
N THR A 212 -9.59 -15.33 3.78
CA THR A 212 -8.35 -16.08 3.95
C THR A 212 -8.12 -16.48 5.41
N TYR A 213 -7.30 -17.50 5.67
CA TYR A 213 -7.00 -17.95 7.04
C TYR A 213 -6.46 -16.81 7.92
N GLN A 214 -5.58 -15.98 7.38
CA GLN A 214 -5.01 -14.83 8.10
C GLN A 214 -6.07 -13.75 8.39
N GLN A 215 -6.96 -13.47 7.43
CA GLN A 215 -8.10 -12.57 7.64
C GLN A 215 -9.05 -13.11 8.72
N ARG A 216 -9.32 -14.41 8.75
CA ARG A 216 -10.17 -15.02 9.80
C ARG A 216 -9.59 -14.84 11.20
N ILE A 217 -8.27 -15.01 11.36
CA ILE A 217 -7.60 -14.77 12.66
C ILE A 217 -7.67 -13.28 13.01
N LYS A 218 -7.34 -12.39 12.08
CA LYS A 218 -7.41 -10.94 12.28
C LYS A 218 -8.83 -10.55 12.72
N TYR A 219 -9.86 -10.99 11.99
CA TYR A 219 -11.24 -10.60 12.28
C TYR A 219 -11.79 -11.21 13.57
N LYS A 220 -11.34 -12.37 14.02
CA LYS A 220 -11.66 -12.90 15.35
C LYS A 220 -11.10 -12.06 16.48
N LEU A 221 -9.93 -11.42 16.26
CA LEU A 221 -9.23 -10.66 17.28
C LEU A 221 -9.50 -9.16 17.22
N ILE A 222 -9.92 -8.62 16.06
CA ILE A 222 -10.10 -7.17 15.85
C ILE A 222 -11.18 -6.59 16.77
N ASP A 223 -12.16 -7.41 17.11
CA ASP A 223 -13.24 -7.08 18.04
C ASP A 223 -12.85 -7.30 19.51
N SER A 224 -11.57 -7.54 19.78
CA SER A 224 -11.04 -7.74 21.13
C SER A 224 -10.09 -6.61 21.53
N TRP A 225 -10.25 -6.09 22.75
CA TRP A 225 -9.30 -5.16 23.38
C TRP A 225 -7.88 -5.75 23.51
N ALA A 226 -7.74 -7.07 23.46
CA ALA A 226 -6.44 -7.75 23.55
C ALA A 226 -5.60 -7.61 22.28
N LEU A 227 -6.18 -7.32 21.11
CA LEU A 227 -5.43 -7.28 19.84
C LEU A 227 -4.30 -6.24 19.88
N GLY A 228 -4.57 -5.04 20.39
CA GLY A 228 -3.56 -3.98 20.50
C GLY A 228 -2.33 -4.44 21.30
N PRO A 229 -2.47 -4.84 22.58
CA PRO A 229 -1.36 -5.37 23.39
C PRO A 229 -0.65 -6.60 22.75
N LEU A 230 -1.40 -7.54 22.20
CA LEU A 230 -0.82 -8.71 21.52
C LEU A 230 0.01 -8.30 20.30
N TYR A 231 -0.47 -7.33 19.53
CA TYR A 231 0.26 -6.83 18.37
C TYR A 231 1.52 -6.04 18.76
N PHE A 232 1.47 -5.29 19.89
CA PHE A 232 2.66 -4.67 20.47
C PHE A 232 3.72 -5.74 20.80
N CYS A 233 3.34 -6.77 21.54
CA CYS A 233 4.26 -7.88 21.88
C CYS A 233 4.81 -8.56 20.62
N TYR A 234 3.96 -8.79 19.62
CA TYR A 234 4.38 -9.35 18.34
C TYR A 234 5.43 -8.47 17.67
N CYS A 235 5.19 -7.16 17.48
CA CYS A 235 6.13 -6.26 16.82
C CYS A 235 7.40 -6.04 17.63
N TYR A 236 7.27 -5.76 18.94
CA TYR A 236 8.39 -5.34 19.77
C TYR A 236 9.26 -6.50 20.21
N ILE A 237 8.65 -7.61 20.64
CA ILE A 237 9.36 -8.78 21.17
C ILE A 237 9.65 -9.78 20.04
N PHE A 238 8.61 -10.40 19.47
CA PHE A 238 8.78 -11.53 18.55
C PHE A 238 9.38 -11.15 17.20
N ARG A 239 9.16 -9.90 16.74
CA ARG A 239 9.76 -9.39 15.50
C ARG A 239 11.02 -8.55 15.74
N GLY A 240 11.53 -8.53 16.97
CA GLY A 240 12.78 -7.87 17.29
C GLY A 240 12.74 -6.34 17.27
N GLY A 241 11.56 -5.73 17.41
CA GLY A 241 11.40 -4.27 17.42
C GLY A 241 12.24 -3.58 18.50
N PHE A 242 12.56 -4.27 19.61
CA PHE A 242 13.44 -3.76 20.66
C PHE A 242 14.88 -3.50 20.17
N LEU A 243 15.32 -4.16 19.08
CA LEU A 243 16.63 -3.93 18.46
C LEU A 243 16.69 -2.58 17.72
N GLU A 244 15.56 -1.99 17.45
CA GLU A 244 15.45 -0.67 16.80
C GLU A 244 15.49 0.49 17.80
N GLY A 245 15.64 0.21 19.12
CA GLY A 245 15.70 1.23 20.17
C GLY A 245 14.38 1.95 20.40
N LYS A 246 14.44 3.27 20.63
CA LYS A 246 13.24 4.09 20.91
C LYS A 246 12.27 4.11 19.72
N GLU A 247 12.78 4.12 18.49
CA GLU A 247 11.95 4.10 17.28
C GLU A 247 11.13 2.82 17.19
N GLY A 248 11.73 1.66 17.52
CA GLY A 248 11.02 0.38 17.55
C GLY A 248 9.94 0.30 18.63
N PHE A 249 10.23 0.85 19.82
CA PHE A 249 9.22 0.95 20.87
C PHE A 249 8.04 1.83 20.44
N MET A 250 8.32 3.02 19.93
CA MET A 250 7.27 3.95 19.49
C MET A 250 6.45 3.38 18.33
N TRP A 251 7.12 2.74 17.36
CA TRP A 251 6.44 2.04 16.26
C TRP A 251 5.45 0.99 16.78
N ALA A 252 5.89 0.11 17.69
CA ALA A 252 5.04 -0.92 18.27
C ALA A 252 3.89 -0.31 19.09
N ALA A 253 4.14 0.78 19.84
CA ALA A 253 3.14 1.49 20.62
C ALA A 253 2.06 2.14 19.74
N TYR A 254 2.44 2.76 18.60
CA TYR A 254 1.47 3.30 17.65
C TYR A 254 0.66 2.21 16.94
N LYS A 255 1.23 1.03 16.69
CA LYS A 255 0.46 -0.11 16.17
C LYS A 255 -0.53 -0.63 17.20
N MET A 256 -0.18 -0.66 18.48
CA MET A 256 -1.11 -0.98 19.56
C MET A 256 -2.27 0.05 19.61
N GLN A 257 -1.94 1.35 19.58
CA GLN A 257 -2.93 2.43 19.57
C GLN A 257 -3.87 2.34 18.36
N TYR A 258 -3.35 1.99 17.19
CA TYR A 258 -4.15 1.79 15.98
C TYR A 258 -5.26 0.75 16.21
N PHE A 259 -4.94 -0.44 16.72
CA PHE A 259 -5.93 -1.47 17.00
C PHE A 259 -6.87 -1.12 18.15
N PHE A 260 -6.38 -0.38 19.14
CA PHE A 260 -7.25 0.18 20.17
C PHE A 260 -8.28 1.14 19.57
N ASN A 261 -7.85 2.04 18.67
CA ASN A 261 -8.75 2.97 17.99
C ASN A 261 -9.76 2.24 17.10
N VAL A 262 -9.35 1.17 16.39
CA VAL A 262 -10.29 0.34 15.60
C VAL A 262 -11.37 -0.23 16.51
N LYS A 263 -11.00 -0.84 17.65
CA LYS A 263 -11.96 -1.42 18.60
C LYS A 263 -12.89 -0.36 19.19
N ALA A 264 -12.36 0.79 19.60
CA ALA A 264 -13.17 1.87 20.14
C ALA A 264 -14.21 2.38 19.14
N LYS A 265 -13.81 2.54 17.87
CA LYS A 265 -14.71 2.96 16.78
C LYS A 265 -15.76 1.90 16.44
N LEU A 266 -15.43 0.62 16.55
CA LEU A 266 -16.42 -0.45 16.44
C LEU A 266 -17.50 -0.37 17.53
N GLU A 267 -17.13 -0.06 18.76
CA GLU A 267 -18.11 0.16 19.83
C GLU A 267 -18.98 1.40 19.55
N GLU A 268 -18.36 2.50 19.07
CA GLU A 268 -19.09 3.72 18.70
C GLU A 268 -20.14 3.47 17.60
N ILE A 269 -19.77 2.73 16.55
CA ILE A 269 -20.71 2.35 15.46
C ILE A 269 -21.88 1.55 16.03
N ARG A 270 -21.64 0.56 16.88
CA ARG A 270 -22.69 -0.26 17.49
C ARG A 270 -23.66 0.55 18.36
N MET A 271 -23.13 1.51 19.13
CA MET A 271 -23.97 2.41 19.94
C MET A 271 -24.88 3.27 19.07
N GLN A 272 -24.43 3.65 17.86
CA GLN A 272 -25.24 4.42 16.91
C GLN A 272 -26.34 3.56 16.30
N ASP A 273 -26.03 2.32 15.89
CA ASP A 273 -26.99 1.38 15.34
C ASP A 273 -28.09 0.98 16.36
N ASP A 274 -27.78 0.91 17.66
CA ASP A 274 -28.75 0.61 18.74
C ASP A 274 -29.70 1.78 19.05
N HIS A 275 -29.42 2.98 18.52
CA HIS A 275 -30.23 4.20 18.73
C HIS A 275 -31.10 4.59 17.52
N GLU A 276 -30.92 3.93 16.37
CA GLU A 276 -31.78 4.03 15.18
C GLU A 276 -32.85 2.93 15.15
#